data_9b66b39a46e34e3d405a12f2cd6b2bf1
#
_entry.id   9b66b39a46e34e3d405a12f2cd6b2bf1
#
_cell.length_a   1.000
_cell.length_b   1.000
_cell.length_c   1.000
_cell.angle_alpha   90.00
_cell.angle_beta   90.00
_cell.angle_gamma   90.00
#
_symmetry.space_group_name_H-M   'P 1'
#
loop_
_entity.id
_entity.type
_entity.pdbx_description
1 polymer ?
#
loop_
_entity_poly.entity_id
_entity_poly.type
_entity_poly.pdbx_seq_one_letter_code
_entity_poly.pdbx_strand_id
1 'polypeptide(L)'
;SFDLPYTRLPHPKYKGKRIPAYDMIKFSVNLHRGCFGGCAFCTISAHQGKFIVSRSKESILKEVKEITEMPDFKGYLSDLGGPSANMYAMHGMDENKCRRCKRPSCIHPKVCPNLNTDHRPLLDIYRSVDAIPGIKKSFIGSGVRYDLLQYQSKDPAINRSTAEYTRELIAKHVSGRLKVAPEHTSDQVLHIMRKPSFAQFYEFKKTFDKVNRELNLKQQIIPYFISSHPGCTEEDMAELAVITKRLDFHLEQVQDFTPTPMTIATEAWYTGYHPYTLQPVF
;
A
#
# COMPACT_ATOMS: atom_id res chain seq x y z
N SER A 1 -8.79 -14.65 -15.14
CA SER A 1 -7.69 -14.00 -15.91
C SER A 1 -6.31 -14.34 -15.36
N PHE A 2 -6.16 -14.46 -14.03
CA PHE A 2 -4.87 -14.80 -13.41
C PHE A 2 -4.42 -16.25 -13.64
N ASP A 3 -5.33 -17.15 -13.98
CA ASP A 3 -5.04 -18.56 -14.21
C ASP A 3 -4.72 -18.89 -15.67
N LEU A 4 -4.67 -17.86 -16.54
CA LEU A 4 -4.24 -18.03 -17.92
C LEU A 4 -2.73 -18.38 -17.98
N PRO A 5 -2.29 -19.12 -19.01
CA PRO A 5 -0.90 -19.60 -19.10
C PRO A 5 0.07 -18.47 -19.52
N TYR A 6 0.30 -17.53 -18.63
CA TYR A 6 1.30 -16.47 -18.86
C TYR A 6 2.70 -17.03 -18.79
N THR A 7 3.55 -16.68 -19.75
CA THR A 7 4.95 -17.10 -19.76
C THR A 7 5.80 -16.45 -18.69
N ARG A 8 5.37 -15.31 -18.13
CA ARG A 8 6.14 -14.46 -17.21
C ARG A 8 7.52 -14.03 -17.74
N LEU A 9 7.73 -14.12 -19.03
CA LEU A 9 8.99 -13.76 -19.68
C LEU A 9 8.87 -12.44 -20.43
N PRO A 10 9.98 -11.72 -20.63
CA PRO A 10 10.01 -10.54 -21.50
C PRO A 10 9.62 -10.90 -22.92
N HIS A 11 9.06 -9.93 -23.65
CA HIS A 11 8.77 -10.13 -25.07
C HIS A 11 10.05 -10.45 -25.85
N PRO A 12 10.05 -11.42 -26.80
CA PRO A 12 11.24 -11.89 -27.53
C PRO A 12 12.09 -10.78 -28.18
N LYS A 13 11.50 -9.64 -28.55
CA LYS A 13 12.25 -8.48 -29.09
C LYS A 13 13.31 -7.92 -28.13
N TYR A 14 13.24 -8.24 -26.85
CA TYR A 14 14.21 -7.82 -25.83
C TYR A 14 15.28 -8.87 -25.54
N LYS A 15 15.36 -9.94 -26.35
CA LYS A 15 16.39 -10.98 -26.21
C LYS A 15 17.79 -10.35 -26.14
N GLY A 16 18.55 -10.71 -25.11
CA GLY A 16 19.89 -10.17 -24.86
C GLY A 16 19.93 -8.77 -24.25
N LYS A 17 18.78 -8.14 -23.97
CA LYS A 17 18.69 -6.84 -23.28
C LYS A 17 18.20 -7.02 -21.85
N ARG A 18 18.84 -6.33 -20.93
CA ARG A 18 18.36 -6.27 -19.54
C ARG A 18 17.20 -5.27 -19.43
N ILE A 19 16.12 -5.66 -18.75
CA ILE A 19 14.97 -4.82 -18.46
C ILE A 19 14.88 -4.68 -16.93
N PRO A 20 15.35 -3.55 -16.33
CA PRO A 20 15.39 -3.38 -14.88
C PRO A 20 14.03 -3.54 -14.22
N ALA A 21 12.95 -3.00 -14.83
CA ALA A 21 11.59 -3.16 -14.32
C ALA A 21 11.15 -4.63 -14.25
N TYR A 22 11.50 -5.44 -15.26
CA TYR A 22 11.21 -6.87 -15.24
C TYR A 22 11.96 -7.59 -14.11
N ASP A 23 13.24 -7.28 -13.93
CA ASP A 23 14.05 -7.86 -12.84
C ASP A 23 13.42 -7.62 -11.46
N MET A 24 12.76 -6.46 -11.28
CA MET A 24 12.11 -6.10 -10.03
C MET A 24 10.81 -6.88 -9.76
N ILE A 25 10.03 -7.17 -10.82
CA ILE A 25 8.66 -7.69 -10.67
C ILE A 25 8.50 -9.15 -11.06
N LYS A 26 9.48 -9.79 -11.71
CA LYS A 26 9.35 -11.15 -12.27
C LYS A 26 8.91 -12.20 -11.24
N PHE A 27 9.24 -12.01 -9.99
CA PHE A 27 8.87 -12.89 -8.86
C PHE A 27 7.86 -12.24 -7.92
N SER A 28 7.02 -11.35 -8.43
CA SER A 28 5.90 -10.78 -7.68
C SER A 28 4.59 -11.49 -8.00
N VAL A 29 3.70 -11.53 -7.02
CA VAL A 29 2.35 -12.09 -7.15
C VAL A 29 1.33 -11.07 -6.69
N ASN A 30 0.38 -10.75 -7.55
CA ASN A 30 -0.69 -9.84 -7.23
C ASN A 30 -1.86 -10.60 -6.57
N LEU A 31 -2.21 -10.23 -5.35
CA LEU A 31 -3.25 -10.90 -4.56
C LEU A 31 -4.65 -10.37 -4.84
N HIS A 32 -4.77 -9.10 -5.19
CA HIS A 32 -6.05 -8.43 -5.42
C HIS A 32 -5.91 -7.22 -6.32
N ARG A 33 -7.03 -6.74 -6.84
CA ARG A 33 -7.17 -5.47 -7.54
C ARG A 33 -8.12 -4.56 -6.78
N GLY A 34 -8.07 -3.26 -7.11
CA GLY A 34 -8.88 -2.25 -6.44
C GLY A 34 -8.22 -1.65 -5.22
N CYS A 35 -8.70 -0.47 -4.82
CA CYS A 35 -8.24 0.23 -3.62
C CYS A 35 -9.34 1.15 -3.10
N PHE A 36 -9.75 0.96 -1.86
CA PHE A 36 -10.75 1.82 -1.22
C PHE A 36 -10.13 3.04 -0.51
N GLY A 37 -8.84 3.29 -0.71
CA GLY A 37 -8.13 4.44 -0.13
C GLY A 37 -8.67 5.78 -0.62
N GLY A 38 -8.95 5.89 -1.92
CA GLY A 38 -9.54 7.07 -2.53
C GLY A 38 -8.71 8.35 -2.37
N CYS A 39 -7.36 8.21 -2.35
CA CYS A 39 -6.45 9.36 -2.29
C CYS A 39 -6.70 10.30 -3.47
N ALA A 40 -6.66 11.61 -3.22
CA ALA A 40 -7.08 12.63 -4.20
C ALA A 40 -6.24 12.66 -5.47
N PHE A 41 -4.97 12.22 -5.39
CA PHE A 41 -3.99 12.21 -6.47
C PHE A 41 -3.89 10.88 -7.21
N CYS A 42 -4.58 9.82 -6.74
CA CYS A 42 -4.35 8.46 -7.21
C CYS A 42 -5.50 7.95 -8.08
N THR A 43 -5.18 7.39 -9.25
CA THR A 43 -6.16 6.84 -10.20
C THR A 43 -6.56 5.39 -9.91
N ILE A 44 -5.92 4.69 -8.97
CA ILE A 44 -6.18 3.25 -8.75
C ILE A 44 -7.64 2.98 -8.45
N SER A 45 -8.28 3.79 -7.60
CA SER A 45 -9.70 3.63 -7.27
C SER A 45 -10.63 3.87 -8.48
N ALA A 46 -10.23 4.72 -9.43
CA ALA A 46 -10.96 4.96 -10.66
C ALA A 46 -10.69 3.88 -11.71
N HIS A 47 -9.41 3.48 -11.88
CA HIS A 47 -8.98 2.54 -12.91
C HIS A 47 -9.26 1.07 -12.56
N GLN A 48 -8.98 0.65 -11.32
CA GLN A 48 -9.19 -0.74 -10.87
C GLN A 48 -10.47 -0.93 -10.07
N GLY A 49 -11.11 0.17 -9.69
CA GLY A 49 -12.28 0.18 -8.84
C GLY A 49 -11.97 0.40 -7.36
N LYS A 50 -12.99 0.89 -6.65
CA LYS A 50 -12.95 1.11 -5.20
C LYS A 50 -13.09 -0.19 -4.41
N PHE A 51 -13.80 -1.17 -4.96
CA PHE A 51 -14.01 -2.45 -4.30
C PHE A 51 -12.81 -3.37 -4.53
N ILE A 52 -12.42 -4.06 -3.47
CA ILE A 52 -11.35 -5.04 -3.56
C ILE A 52 -11.87 -6.30 -4.22
N VAL A 53 -11.22 -6.71 -5.29
CA VAL A 53 -11.45 -7.98 -5.97
C VAL A 53 -10.25 -8.88 -5.67
N SER A 54 -10.41 -9.76 -4.69
CA SER A 54 -9.37 -10.67 -4.23
C SER A 54 -9.35 -11.95 -5.04
N ARG A 55 -8.16 -12.44 -5.33
CA ARG A 55 -7.95 -13.77 -5.92
C ARG A 55 -8.26 -14.86 -4.89
N SER A 56 -8.62 -16.04 -5.36
CA SER A 56 -8.73 -17.20 -4.49
C SER A 56 -7.33 -17.64 -4.02
N LYS A 57 -7.28 -18.29 -2.87
CA LYS A 57 -6.04 -18.84 -2.32
C LYS A 57 -5.40 -19.85 -3.27
N GLU A 58 -6.22 -20.72 -3.89
CA GLU A 58 -5.79 -21.75 -4.84
C GLU A 58 -5.10 -21.11 -6.05
N SER A 59 -5.69 -20.06 -6.63
CA SER A 59 -5.09 -19.30 -7.75
C SER A 59 -3.74 -18.69 -7.38
N ILE A 60 -3.61 -18.11 -6.19
CA ILE A 60 -2.36 -17.53 -5.70
C ILE A 60 -1.30 -18.62 -5.51
N LEU A 61 -1.64 -19.73 -4.82
CA LEU A 61 -0.70 -20.81 -4.55
C LEU A 61 -0.26 -21.54 -5.84
N LYS A 62 -1.15 -21.64 -6.82
CA LYS A 62 -0.80 -22.18 -8.15
C LYS A 62 0.28 -21.32 -8.81
N GLU A 63 0.07 -20.00 -8.90
CA GLU A 63 1.06 -19.08 -9.50
C GLU A 63 2.40 -19.10 -8.75
N VAL A 64 2.37 -19.16 -7.42
CA VAL A 64 3.61 -19.27 -6.62
C VAL A 64 4.37 -20.55 -6.94
N LYS A 65 3.67 -21.67 -7.09
CA LYS A 65 4.32 -22.94 -7.50
C LYS A 65 4.97 -22.83 -8.88
N GLU A 66 4.26 -22.24 -9.85
CA GLU A 66 4.83 -21.98 -11.19
C GLU A 66 6.10 -21.11 -11.12
N ILE A 67 6.13 -20.10 -10.22
CA ILE A 67 7.32 -19.28 -9.99
C ILE A 67 8.47 -20.12 -9.42
N THR A 68 8.21 -21.10 -8.54
CA THR A 68 9.29 -21.94 -7.98
C THR A 68 9.98 -22.79 -9.03
N GLU A 69 9.34 -23.05 -10.16
CA GLU A 69 9.87 -23.81 -11.29
C GLU A 69 10.67 -22.93 -12.28
N MET A 70 10.65 -21.60 -12.12
CA MET A 70 11.40 -20.70 -13.01
C MET A 70 12.92 -20.85 -12.82
N PRO A 71 13.71 -20.91 -13.91
CA PRO A 71 15.16 -21.21 -13.85
C PRO A 71 15.97 -20.28 -12.94
N ASP A 72 15.58 -19.01 -12.89
CA ASP A 72 16.29 -17.96 -12.13
C ASP A 72 15.79 -17.80 -10.69
N PHE A 73 14.80 -18.57 -10.29
CA PHE A 73 14.19 -18.42 -8.95
C PHE A 73 15.13 -18.96 -7.87
N LYS A 74 15.38 -18.16 -6.85
CA LYS A 74 16.29 -18.49 -5.74
C LYS A 74 15.59 -18.67 -4.40
N GLY A 75 14.26 -18.77 -4.42
CA GLY A 75 13.43 -18.94 -3.23
C GLY A 75 12.89 -17.63 -2.63
N TYR A 76 13.01 -16.51 -3.32
CA TYR A 76 12.58 -15.21 -2.81
C TYR A 76 11.51 -14.60 -3.69
N LEU A 77 10.30 -14.45 -3.16
CA LEU A 77 9.26 -13.62 -3.79
C LEU A 77 9.53 -12.14 -3.47
N SER A 78 9.57 -11.30 -4.49
CA SER A 78 9.87 -9.87 -4.35
C SER A 78 8.69 -9.05 -3.84
N ASP A 79 7.47 -9.48 -4.15
CA ASP A 79 6.24 -8.87 -3.66
C ASP A 79 5.09 -9.89 -3.65
N LEU A 80 4.45 -10.02 -2.52
CA LEU A 80 3.20 -10.76 -2.34
C LEU A 80 2.14 -9.77 -1.88
N GLY A 81 1.60 -8.98 -2.81
CA GLY A 81 0.84 -7.80 -2.47
C GLY A 81 -0.21 -7.39 -3.50
N GLY A 82 -0.47 -6.11 -3.58
CA GLY A 82 -1.47 -5.51 -4.46
C GLY A 82 -1.35 -3.98 -4.46
N PRO A 83 -2.34 -3.24 -4.98
CA PRO A 83 -2.31 -1.78 -5.00
C PRO A 83 -2.08 -1.14 -3.64
N SER A 84 -2.47 -1.86 -2.58
CA SER A 84 -2.15 -1.60 -1.18
C SER A 84 -2.04 -2.94 -0.49
N ALA A 85 -0.85 -3.32 -0.02
CA ALA A 85 -0.53 -4.69 0.36
C ALA A 85 -1.53 -5.33 1.36
N ASN A 86 -2.05 -4.55 2.31
CA ASN A 86 -2.91 -5.03 3.38
C ASN A 86 -4.41 -4.77 3.17
N MET A 87 -4.89 -4.86 1.93
CA MET A 87 -6.32 -4.75 1.63
C MET A 87 -6.96 -6.07 1.13
N TYR A 88 -6.19 -7.15 1.03
CA TYR A 88 -6.69 -8.44 0.57
C TYR A 88 -7.89 -8.92 1.41
N ALA A 89 -8.94 -9.37 0.74
CA ALA A 89 -10.21 -9.85 1.31
C ALA A 89 -11.00 -8.84 2.15
N MET A 90 -10.57 -7.56 2.18
CA MET A 90 -11.33 -6.51 2.86
C MET A 90 -12.51 -6.05 2.00
N HIS A 91 -13.69 -5.98 2.58
CA HIS A 91 -14.93 -5.61 1.89
C HIS A 91 -15.94 -4.96 2.85
N GLY A 92 -17.00 -4.40 2.32
CA GLY A 92 -18.11 -3.93 3.14
C GLY A 92 -18.95 -5.09 3.66
N MET A 93 -19.22 -5.12 4.96
CA MET A 93 -20.04 -6.17 5.59
C MET A 93 -21.49 -6.19 5.08
N ASP A 94 -22.04 -5.02 4.77
CA ASP A 94 -23.36 -4.85 4.14
C ASP A 94 -23.18 -4.31 2.74
N GLU A 95 -23.30 -5.17 1.74
CA GLU A 95 -23.17 -4.82 0.32
C GLU A 95 -24.22 -3.82 -0.15
N ASN A 96 -25.45 -3.87 0.38
CA ASN A 96 -26.52 -2.97 -0.02
C ASN A 96 -26.20 -1.52 0.36
N LYS A 97 -25.51 -1.32 1.51
CA LYS A 97 -24.98 -0.02 1.88
C LYS A 97 -23.87 0.41 0.94
N CYS A 98 -22.98 -0.51 0.57
CA CYS A 98 -21.87 -0.23 -0.34
C CYS A 98 -22.34 0.15 -1.75
N ARG A 99 -23.32 -0.54 -2.30
CA ARG A 99 -23.87 -0.26 -3.65
C ARG A 99 -24.43 1.16 -3.78
N ARG A 100 -24.96 1.73 -2.68
CA ARG A 100 -25.53 3.09 -2.64
C ARG A 100 -24.56 4.13 -2.12
N CYS A 101 -23.36 3.72 -1.71
CA CYS A 101 -22.38 4.60 -1.07
C CYS A 101 -21.69 5.51 -2.09
N LYS A 102 -21.79 6.83 -1.85
CA LYS A 102 -21.12 7.87 -2.67
C LYS A 102 -19.79 8.35 -2.08
N ARG A 103 -19.35 7.80 -0.93
CA ARG A 103 -18.06 8.19 -0.34
C ARG A 103 -16.92 7.81 -1.27
N PRO A 104 -15.97 8.71 -1.56
CA PRO A 104 -14.82 8.41 -2.40
C PRO A 104 -13.81 7.49 -1.71
N SER A 105 -13.75 7.49 -0.38
CA SER A 105 -12.85 6.68 0.43
C SER A 105 -13.61 5.92 1.51
N CYS A 106 -13.19 4.67 1.79
CA CYS A 106 -13.70 3.91 2.93
C CYS A 106 -12.91 4.15 4.23
N ILE A 107 -11.79 4.86 4.14
CA ILE A 107 -10.89 5.07 5.28
C ILE A 107 -10.60 6.54 5.61
N HIS A 108 -10.97 7.46 4.73
CA HIS A 108 -10.83 8.90 4.97
C HIS A 108 -12.20 9.60 4.99
N PRO A 109 -12.44 10.58 5.87
CA PRO A 109 -11.59 11.04 6.99
C PRO A 109 -11.56 10.06 8.18
N LYS A 110 -12.46 9.08 8.20
CA LYS A 110 -12.54 8.01 9.22
C LYS A 110 -12.84 6.68 8.54
N VAL A 111 -12.33 5.61 9.10
CA VAL A 111 -12.63 4.26 8.64
C VAL A 111 -14.15 4.02 8.69
N CYS A 112 -14.69 3.51 7.59
CA CYS A 112 -16.11 3.21 7.48
C CYS A 112 -16.50 2.09 8.46
N PRO A 113 -17.50 2.28 9.31
CA PRO A 113 -17.93 1.23 10.25
C PRO A 113 -18.50 -0.02 9.55
N ASN A 114 -18.81 0.07 8.26
CA ASN A 114 -19.22 -1.06 7.43
C ASN A 114 -18.04 -1.79 6.77
N LEU A 115 -16.79 -1.34 6.97
CA LEU A 115 -15.62 -1.98 6.40
C LEU A 115 -15.14 -3.10 7.30
N ASN A 116 -15.05 -4.31 6.75
CA ASN A 116 -14.31 -5.40 7.39
C ASN A 116 -12.80 -5.16 7.21
N THR A 117 -12.07 -5.04 8.32
CA THR A 117 -10.62 -4.81 8.34
C THR A 117 -9.83 -6.03 8.85
N ASP A 118 -10.40 -7.22 8.74
CA ASP A 118 -9.79 -8.45 9.21
C ASP A 118 -8.59 -8.88 8.35
N HIS A 119 -7.43 -9.03 8.98
CA HIS A 119 -6.19 -9.45 8.30
C HIS A 119 -5.97 -10.98 8.31
N ARG A 120 -6.83 -11.78 8.94
CA ARG A 120 -6.67 -13.25 8.99
C ARG A 120 -6.58 -13.90 7.62
N PRO A 121 -7.40 -13.52 6.60
CA PRO A 121 -7.28 -14.10 5.28
C PRO A 121 -5.90 -13.84 4.63
N LEU A 122 -5.32 -12.65 4.87
CA LEU A 122 -4.00 -12.30 4.34
C LEU A 122 -2.88 -13.05 5.06
N LEU A 123 -2.97 -13.19 6.38
CA LEU A 123 -2.05 -14.03 7.16
C LEU A 123 -2.06 -15.49 6.69
N ASP A 124 -3.25 -16.04 6.40
CA ASP A 124 -3.38 -17.39 5.88
C ASP A 124 -2.69 -17.55 4.50
N ILE A 125 -2.79 -16.56 3.62
CA ILE A 125 -2.06 -16.54 2.35
C ILE A 125 -0.55 -16.57 2.60
N TYR A 126 -0.03 -15.67 3.43
CA TYR A 126 1.41 -15.57 3.68
C TYR A 126 1.99 -16.87 4.25
N ARG A 127 1.32 -17.44 5.24
CA ARG A 127 1.75 -18.70 5.87
C ARG A 127 1.68 -19.87 4.90
N SER A 128 0.64 -19.91 4.06
CA SER A 128 0.50 -20.96 3.05
C SER A 128 1.54 -20.86 1.95
N VAL A 129 1.90 -19.65 1.54
CA VAL A 129 2.98 -19.41 0.57
C VAL A 129 4.33 -19.78 1.15
N ASP A 130 4.63 -19.35 2.37
CA ASP A 130 5.91 -19.67 3.05
C ASP A 130 6.09 -21.18 3.32
N ALA A 131 4.99 -21.94 3.35
CA ALA A 131 5.04 -23.40 3.49
C ALA A 131 5.30 -24.15 2.16
N ILE A 132 5.31 -23.47 1.01
CA ILE A 132 5.58 -24.12 -0.29
C ILE A 132 7.06 -24.50 -0.39
N PRO A 133 7.39 -25.76 -0.73
CA PRO A 133 8.77 -26.16 -0.97
C PRO A 133 9.44 -25.27 -2.03
N GLY A 134 10.67 -24.83 -1.76
CA GLY A 134 11.38 -23.90 -2.64
C GLY A 134 11.23 -22.41 -2.28
N ILE A 135 10.24 -22.04 -1.47
CA ILE A 135 10.12 -20.68 -0.93
C ILE A 135 11.00 -20.57 0.34
N LYS A 136 11.94 -19.64 0.32
CA LYS A 136 12.75 -19.26 1.48
C LYS A 136 12.16 -18.08 2.22
N LYS A 137 11.66 -17.09 1.48
CA LYS A 137 10.97 -15.92 2.01
C LYS A 137 10.02 -15.30 0.97
N SER A 138 8.90 -14.83 1.42
CA SER A 138 8.01 -13.96 0.67
C SER A 138 8.09 -12.53 1.22
N PHE A 139 8.45 -11.57 0.37
CA PHE A 139 8.54 -10.17 0.76
C PHE A 139 7.30 -9.39 0.32
N ILE A 140 7.10 -8.24 0.93
CA ILE A 140 6.11 -7.25 0.55
C ILE A 140 6.85 -6.01 0.06
N GLY A 141 6.82 -5.82 -1.27
CA GLY A 141 7.37 -4.66 -1.97
C GLY A 141 6.35 -3.55 -2.17
N SER A 142 5.07 -3.89 -2.12
CA SER A 142 3.94 -2.95 -2.21
C SER A 142 3.82 -2.12 -0.94
N GLY A 143 3.27 -0.91 -1.06
CA GLY A 143 3.05 -0.03 0.08
C GLY A 143 1.98 -0.55 1.04
N VAL A 144 2.20 -0.36 2.33
CA VAL A 144 1.30 -0.77 3.39
C VAL A 144 0.49 0.42 3.91
N ARG A 145 -0.81 0.23 4.09
CA ARG A 145 -1.70 1.22 4.73
C ARG A 145 -1.58 1.09 6.24
N TYR A 146 -0.68 1.88 6.82
CA TYR A 146 -0.41 1.89 8.25
C TYR A 146 -1.59 2.42 9.08
N ASP A 147 -2.46 3.24 8.49
CA ASP A 147 -3.70 3.69 9.12
C ASP A 147 -4.68 2.54 9.39
N LEU A 148 -4.74 1.53 8.52
CA LEU A 148 -5.50 0.29 8.77
C LEU A 148 -4.87 -0.56 9.88
N LEU A 149 -3.54 -0.53 10.02
CA LEU A 149 -2.84 -1.27 11.08
C LEU A 149 -3.05 -0.67 12.47
N GLN A 150 -3.42 0.60 12.53
CA GLN A 150 -3.66 1.32 13.78
C GLN A 150 -5.16 1.45 14.10
N TYR A 151 -6.01 1.10 13.16
CA TYR A 151 -7.45 1.18 13.36
C TYR A 151 -7.91 0.20 14.45
N GLN A 152 -8.68 0.73 15.41
CA GLN A 152 -9.30 -0.07 16.45
C GLN A 152 -10.74 -0.39 16.07
N SER A 153 -10.96 -1.63 15.70
CA SER A 153 -12.30 -2.18 15.46
C SER A 153 -13.06 -2.35 16.77
N LYS A 154 -14.38 -2.34 16.69
CA LYS A 154 -15.24 -2.74 17.83
C LYS A 154 -15.12 -4.23 18.17
N ASP A 155 -14.66 -5.05 17.23
CA ASP A 155 -14.42 -6.48 17.41
C ASP A 155 -12.98 -6.71 17.90
N PRO A 156 -12.78 -7.18 19.14
CA PRO A 156 -11.45 -7.48 19.66
C PRO A 156 -10.70 -8.58 18.87
N ALA A 157 -11.42 -9.47 18.16
CA ALA A 157 -10.78 -10.49 17.34
C ALA A 157 -10.08 -9.87 16.13
N ILE A 158 -10.69 -8.85 15.51
CA ILE A 158 -10.08 -8.08 14.42
C ILE A 158 -8.85 -7.33 14.93
N ASN A 159 -8.91 -6.71 16.11
CA ASN A 159 -7.75 -6.01 16.67
C ASN A 159 -6.57 -6.96 16.92
N ARG A 160 -6.85 -8.16 17.44
CA ARG A 160 -5.82 -9.20 17.62
C ARG A 160 -5.21 -9.62 16.27
N SER A 161 -6.04 -9.86 15.26
CA SER A 161 -5.55 -10.24 13.93
C SER A 161 -4.69 -9.14 13.28
N THR A 162 -5.06 -7.88 13.47
CA THR A 162 -4.28 -6.73 12.99
C THR A 162 -2.93 -6.62 13.69
N ALA A 163 -2.89 -6.81 15.01
CA ALA A 163 -1.64 -6.82 15.77
C ALA A 163 -0.74 -7.99 15.36
N GLU A 164 -1.31 -9.18 15.19
CA GLU A 164 -0.61 -10.37 14.70
C GLU A 164 -0.03 -10.14 13.29
N TYR A 165 -0.85 -9.63 12.37
CA TYR A 165 -0.42 -9.29 11.02
C TYR A 165 0.73 -8.27 11.03
N THR A 166 0.59 -7.20 11.81
CA THR A 166 1.63 -6.15 11.90
C THR A 166 2.96 -6.74 12.37
N ARG A 167 2.94 -7.59 13.37
CA ARG A 167 4.14 -8.24 13.90
C ARG A 167 4.74 -9.21 12.87
N GLU A 168 3.92 -10.05 12.24
CA GLU A 168 4.38 -11.02 11.23
C GLU A 168 4.92 -10.35 9.98
N LEU A 169 4.26 -9.29 9.49
CA LEU A 169 4.74 -8.44 8.41
C LEU A 169 6.17 -7.96 8.67
N ILE A 170 6.39 -7.32 9.82
CA ILE A 170 7.71 -6.75 10.17
C ILE A 170 8.73 -7.88 10.38
N ALA A 171 8.36 -8.94 11.08
CA ALA A 171 9.27 -10.03 11.44
C ALA A 171 9.75 -10.85 10.23
N LYS A 172 8.88 -11.08 9.23
CA LYS A 172 9.13 -12.08 8.19
C LYS A 172 9.14 -11.54 6.77
N HIS A 173 8.31 -10.51 6.48
CA HIS A 173 8.01 -10.10 5.11
C HIS A 173 8.63 -8.77 4.67
N VAL A 174 9.44 -8.14 5.52
CA VAL A 174 10.23 -6.96 5.18
C VAL A 174 11.64 -7.38 4.78
N SER A 175 12.07 -7.01 3.58
CA SER A 175 13.41 -7.34 3.02
C SER A 175 14.55 -6.44 3.54
N GLY A 176 14.37 -5.81 4.70
CA GLY A 176 15.25 -4.78 5.25
C GLY A 176 14.70 -3.36 5.07
N ARG A 177 13.84 -3.11 4.10
CA ARG A 177 13.24 -1.80 3.82
C ARG A 177 11.73 -1.93 3.64
N LEU A 178 10.95 -1.29 4.52
CA LEU A 178 9.50 -1.21 4.42
C LEU A 178 9.09 0.12 3.79
N LYS A 179 8.43 0.04 2.65
CA LYS A 179 7.87 1.22 1.97
C LYS A 179 6.55 1.62 2.62
N VAL A 180 6.43 2.85 3.02
CA VAL A 180 5.19 3.46 3.50
C VAL A 180 5.03 4.84 2.88
N ALA A 181 3.80 5.27 2.73
CA ALA A 181 3.47 6.49 2.02
C ALA A 181 2.71 7.47 2.94
N PRO A 182 3.39 8.22 3.84
CA PRO A 182 2.77 9.33 4.54
C PRO A 182 2.35 10.44 3.59
N GLU A 183 3.05 10.64 2.48
CA GLU A 183 2.88 11.61 1.40
C GLU A 183 3.23 13.05 1.78
N HIS A 184 2.94 13.51 2.98
CA HIS A 184 3.28 14.83 3.48
C HIS A 184 3.36 14.84 5.02
N THR A 185 3.84 15.94 5.60
CA THR A 185 3.87 16.15 7.06
C THR A 185 2.81 17.16 7.53
N SER A 186 2.36 18.06 6.66
CA SER A 186 1.29 19.02 6.95
C SER A 186 -0.09 18.35 6.92
N ASP A 187 -0.82 18.40 8.03
CA ASP A 187 -2.16 17.82 8.13
C ASP A 187 -3.17 18.51 7.20
N GLN A 188 -2.98 19.80 6.89
CA GLN A 188 -3.78 20.51 5.92
C GLN A 188 -3.64 19.92 4.51
N VAL A 189 -2.40 19.71 4.06
CA VAL A 189 -2.10 19.08 2.77
C VAL A 189 -2.60 17.63 2.75
N LEU A 190 -2.36 16.87 3.81
CA LEU A 190 -2.82 15.50 3.95
C LEU A 190 -4.35 15.38 3.91
N HIS A 191 -5.08 16.36 4.46
CA HIS A 191 -6.54 16.39 4.36
C HIS A 191 -7.01 16.52 2.91
N ILE A 192 -6.39 17.42 2.13
CA ILE A 192 -6.69 17.59 0.69
C ILE A 192 -6.30 16.32 -0.08
N MET A 193 -5.18 15.71 0.25
CA MET A 193 -4.74 14.42 -0.33
C MET A 193 -5.64 13.23 0.04
N ARG A 194 -6.54 13.38 1.00
CA ARG A 194 -7.32 12.29 1.62
C ARG A 194 -6.42 11.22 2.24
N LYS A 195 -5.40 11.68 2.95
CA LYS A 195 -4.46 10.84 3.70
C LYS A 195 -4.70 10.99 5.21
N PRO A 196 -4.28 10.02 6.02
CA PRO A 196 -4.32 10.15 7.48
C PRO A 196 -3.35 11.24 7.95
N SER A 197 -3.62 11.82 9.15
CA SER A 197 -2.69 12.73 9.80
C SER A 197 -1.29 12.12 9.95
N PHE A 198 -0.27 12.97 9.85
CA PHE A 198 1.13 12.54 10.04
C PHE A 198 1.40 11.98 11.45
N ALA A 199 0.60 12.34 12.44
CA ALA A 199 0.66 11.75 13.77
C ALA A 199 0.48 10.21 13.73
N GLN A 200 -0.35 9.67 12.83
CA GLN A 200 -0.49 8.22 12.66
C GLN A 200 0.78 7.56 12.11
N PHE A 201 1.54 8.26 11.29
CA PHE A 201 2.83 7.76 10.83
C PHE A 201 3.82 7.64 12.00
N TYR A 202 3.86 8.61 12.92
CA TYR A 202 4.69 8.52 14.12
C TYR A 202 4.32 7.30 14.99
N GLU A 203 3.04 7.04 15.19
CA GLU A 203 2.59 5.88 15.97
C GLU A 203 2.96 4.56 15.29
N PHE A 204 2.82 4.50 13.95
CA PHE A 204 3.27 3.34 13.19
C PHE A 204 4.79 3.15 13.31
N LYS A 205 5.58 4.23 13.19
CA LYS A 205 7.03 4.18 13.33
C LYS A 205 7.44 3.65 14.72
N LYS A 206 6.80 4.10 15.77
CA LYS A 206 7.03 3.57 17.13
C LYS A 206 6.79 2.05 17.21
N THR A 207 5.71 1.58 16.60
CA THR A 207 5.38 0.15 16.54
C THR A 207 6.43 -0.63 15.75
N PHE A 208 6.84 -0.11 14.60
CA PHE A 208 7.89 -0.69 13.75
C PHE A 208 9.22 -0.78 14.50
N ASP A 209 9.66 0.30 15.13
CA ASP A 209 10.91 0.37 15.87
C ASP A 209 10.90 -0.57 17.09
N LYS A 210 9.74 -0.69 17.77
CA LYS A 210 9.55 -1.61 18.89
C LYS A 210 9.76 -3.06 18.45
N VAL A 211 9.09 -3.49 17.37
CA VAL A 211 9.22 -4.87 16.85
C VAL A 211 10.64 -5.14 16.37
N ASN A 212 11.29 -4.18 15.71
CA ASN A 212 12.69 -4.32 15.30
C ASN A 212 13.63 -4.54 16.49
N ARG A 213 13.46 -3.78 17.56
CA ARG A 213 14.27 -3.95 18.79
C ARG A 213 14.01 -5.31 19.46
N GLU A 214 12.74 -5.69 19.61
CA GLU A 214 12.36 -6.96 20.23
C GLU A 214 12.93 -8.17 19.50
N LEU A 215 13.02 -8.11 18.17
CA LEU A 215 13.47 -9.20 17.32
C LEU A 215 14.92 -9.02 16.83
N ASN A 216 15.64 -7.99 17.31
CA ASN A 216 17.00 -7.65 16.91
C ASN A 216 17.15 -7.52 15.37
N LEU A 217 16.18 -6.87 14.71
CA LEU A 217 16.17 -6.62 13.28
C LEU A 217 16.82 -5.27 12.97
N LYS A 218 17.43 -5.17 11.77
CA LYS A 218 18.07 -3.94 11.27
C LYS A 218 17.30 -3.40 10.04
N GLN A 219 16.00 -3.25 10.18
CA GLN A 219 15.15 -2.80 9.09
C GLN A 219 14.91 -1.29 9.16
N GLN A 220 14.58 -0.70 8.02
CA GLN A 220 14.33 0.73 7.87
C GLN A 220 12.96 0.98 7.24
N ILE A 221 12.31 2.07 7.63
CA ILE A 221 11.17 2.62 6.90
C ILE A 221 11.69 3.52 5.80
N ILE A 222 11.15 3.35 4.58
CA ILE A 222 11.38 4.24 3.46
C ILE A 222 10.09 5.02 3.22
N PRO A 223 10.00 6.26 3.69
CA PRO A 223 8.82 7.07 3.51
C PRO A 223 8.76 7.66 2.09
N TYR A 224 7.56 7.69 1.51
CA TYR A 224 7.26 8.38 0.26
C TYR A 224 6.59 9.72 0.56
N PHE A 225 7.05 10.78 -0.12
CA PHE A 225 6.49 12.11 -0.02
C PHE A 225 6.16 12.68 -1.41
N ILE A 226 5.17 13.55 -1.45
CA ILE A 226 4.76 14.29 -2.64
C ILE A 226 4.95 15.78 -2.35
N SER A 227 5.77 16.45 -3.16
CA SER A 227 5.90 17.90 -3.17
C SER A 227 4.89 18.55 -4.11
N SER A 228 4.62 19.82 -3.93
CA SER A 228 3.83 20.65 -4.87
C SER A 228 2.39 20.13 -5.12
N HIS A 229 1.83 19.36 -4.18
CA HIS A 229 0.43 18.96 -4.26
C HIS A 229 -0.48 20.20 -4.07
N PRO A 230 -1.65 20.29 -4.73
CA PRO A 230 -2.62 21.36 -4.46
C PRO A 230 -2.82 21.62 -2.96
N GLY A 231 -2.69 22.87 -2.56
CA GLY A 231 -2.74 23.30 -1.16
C GLY A 231 -1.45 23.16 -0.36
N CYS A 232 -0.35 22.77 -1.02
CA CYS A 232 0.98 22.73 -0.41
C CYS A 232 1.70 24.06 -0.66
N THR A 233 2.22 24.68 0.40
CA THR A 233 3.02 25.92 0.34
C THR A 233 4.52 25.63 0.45
N GLU A 234 5.35 26.64 0.20
CA GLU A 234 6.80 26.53 0.41
C GLU A 234 7.13 26.29 1.89
N GLU A 235 6.37 26.89 2.80
CA GLU A 235 6.51 26.70 4.24
C GLU A 235 6.21 25.26 4.64
N ASP A 236 5.16 24.64 4.08
CA ASP A 236 4.84 23.23 4.30
C ASP A 236 6.01 22.33 3.87
N MET A 237 6.65 22.63 2.74
CA MET A 237 7.83 21.88 2.26
C MET A 237 9.06 22.11 3.14
N ALA A 238 9.28 23.34 3.62
CA ALA A 238 10.35 23.63 4.56
C ALA A 238 10.17 22.88 5.88
N GLU A 239 8.94 22.83 6.41
CA GLU A 239 8.61 22.06 7.60
C GLU A 239 8.81 20.56 7.38
N LEU A 240 8.39 20.02 6.22
CA LEU A 240 8.63 18.64 5.85
C LEU A 240 10.14 18.32 5.88
N ALA A 241 10.98 19.18 5.32
CA ALA A 241 12.43 18.99 5.33
C ALA A 241 13.00 18.97 6.77
N VAL A 242 12.53 19.87 7.64
CA VAL A 242 12.92 19.90 9.05
C VAL A 242 12.51 18.64 9.80
N ILE A 243 11.24 18.21 9.62
CA ILE A 243 10.69 17.03 10.30
C ILE A 243 11.43 15.77 9.85
N THR A 244 11.64 15.59 8.56
CA THR A 244 12.31 14.41 8.02
C THR A 244 13.77 14.33 8.45
N LYS A 245 14.46 15.47 8.54
CA LYS A 245 15.82 15.55 9.09
C LYS A 245 15.86 15.16 10.58
N ARG A 246 14.89 15.63 11.38
CA ARG A 246 14.77 15.24 12.80
C ARG A 246 14.50 13.76 13.01
N LEU A 247 13.81 13.11 12.04
CA LEU A 247 13.54 11.68 12.05
C LEU A 247 14.68 10.84 11.48
N ASP A 248 15.78 11.48 11.09
CA ASP A 248 16.95 10.85 10.47
C ASP A 248 16.59 10.03 9.22
N PHE A 249 15.66 10.54 8.41
CA PHE A 249 15.34 9.94 7.13
C PHE A 249 16.25 10.44 6.01
N HIS A 250 16.93 9.52 5.33
CA HIS A 250 17.46 9.78 4.01
C HIS A 250 16.29 9.66 3.01
N LEU A 251 15.84 10.81 2.51
CA LEU A 251 14.71 10.86 1.57
C LEU A 251 15.15 10.35 0.19
N GLU A 252 14.80 9.12 -0.13
CA GLU A 252 15.05 8.50 -1.44
C GLU A 252 13.85 8.66 -2.39
N GLN A 253 12.67 8.96 -1.85
CA GLN A 253 11.39 8.91 -2.56
C GLN A 253 10.58 10.17 -2.28
N VAL A 254 10.98 11.27 -2.91
CA VAL A 254 10.19 12.50 -3.02
C VAL A 254 9.83 12.69 -4.48
N GLN A 255 8.55 12.83 -4.77
CA GLN A 255 8.06 13.05 -6.13
C GLN A 255 7.28 14.36 -6.19
N ASP A 256 7.51 15.13 -7.24
CA ASP A 256 6.64 16.26 -7.52
C ASP A 256 5.25 15.78 -7.91
N PHE A 257 4.24 16.50 -7.45
CA PHE A 257 2.88 16.21 -7.88
C PHE A 257 2.78 16.26 -9.40
N THR A 258 2.38 15.15 -9.97
CA THR A 258 2.13 15.03 -11.40
C THR A 258 0.62 14.94 -11.63
N PRO A 259 0.00 15.93 -12.28
CA PRO A 259 -1.42 15.88 -12.61
C PRO A 259 -1.75 14.60 -13.39
N THR A 260 -2.60 13.78 -12.81
CA THR A 260 -3.00 12.50 -13.41
C THR A 260 -4.49 12.56 -13.75
N PRO A 261 -4.90 12.27 -14.99
CA PRO A 261 -6.31 12.30 -15.40
C PRO A 261 -7.20 11.48 -14.47
N MET A 262 -8.45 11.92 -14.29
CA MET A 262 -9.47 11.33 -13.41
C MET A 262 -9.19 11.48 -11.90
N THR A 263 -8.27 12.33 -11.49
CA THR A 263 -8.01 12.60 -10.08
C THR A 263 -8.52 13.99 -9.68
N ILE A 264 -9.06 14.07 -8.45
CA ILE A 264 -9.53 15.34 -7.88
C ILE A 264 -8.38 16.33 -7.69
N ALA A 265 -7.20 15.84 -7.35
CA ALA A 265 -6.02 16.69 -7.23
C ALA A 265 -5.65 17.36 -8.55
N THR A 266 -5.86 16.70 -9.69
CA THR A 266 -5.64 17.31 -11.02
C THR A 266 -6.66 18.43 -11.31
N GLU A 267 -7.93 18.21 -10.96
CA GLU A 267 -8.95 19.27 -11.09
C GLU A 267 -8.62 20.46 -10.18
N ALA A 268 -8.23 20.19 -8.91
CA ALA A 268 -7.84 21.25 -7.99
C ALA A 268 -6.60 22.01 -8.47
N TRP A 269 -5.60 21.30 -9.01
CA TRP A 269 -4.39 21.91 -9.58
C TRP A 269 -4.69 22.83 -10.77
N TYR A 270 -5.58 22.38 -11.67
CA TYR A 270 -5.92 23.13 -12.86
C TYR A 270 -6.82 24.33 -12.58
N THR A 271 -7.80 24.18 -11.68
CA THR A 271 -8.81 25.20 -11.40
C THR A 271 -8.45 26.16 -10.26
N GLY A 272 -7.54 25.75 -9.38
CA GLY A 272 -7.24 26.45 -8.12
C GLY A 272 -8.30 26.26 -7.01
N TYR A 273 -9.31 25.41 -7.25
CA TYR A 273 -10.42 25.19 -6.32
C TYR A 273 -10.60 23.70 -5.99
N HIS A 274 -10.98 23.41 -4.75
CA HIS A 274 -11.34 22.05 -4.37
C HIS A 274 -12.68 21.67 -5.03
N PRO A 275 -12.76 20.60 -5.86
CA PRO A 275 -13.92 20.34 -6.73
C PRO A 275 -15.26 20.13 -6.02
N TYR A 276 -15.25 19.68 -4.76
CA TYR A 276 -16.49 19.47 -4.00
C TYR A 276 -16.91 20.63 -3.11
N THR A 277 -15.96 21.38 -2.58
CA THR A 277 -16.25 22.47 -1.64
C THR A 277 -16.22 23.84 -2.30
N LEU A 278 -15.65 23.92 -3.50
CA LEU A 278 -15.40 25.15 -4.26
C LEU A 278 -14.59 26.20 -3.46
N GLN A 279 -13.84 25.76 -2.47
CA GLN A 279 -12.92 26.60 -1.73
C GLN A 279 -11.60 26.69 -2.49
N PRO A 280 -10.92 27.86 -2.52
CA PRO A 280 -9.56 27.99 -3.05
C PRO A 280 -8.62 27.01 -2.35
N VAL A 281 -7.66 26.45 -3.11
CA VAL A 281 -6.61 25.53 -2.59
C VAL A 281 -5.21 26.13 -2.71
N PHE A 282 -5.10 27.33 -3.29
CA PHE A 282 -3.86 28.13 -3.40
C PHE A 282 -4.11 29.55 -2.88
#